data_2bd7088dd9ab42778bdac7244234a1b0
#
_entry.id   2bd7088dd9ab42778bdac7244234a1b0
#
_cell.length_a   1.000
_cell.length_b   1.000
_cell.length_c   1.000
_cell.angle_alpha   90.00
_cell.angle_beta   90.00
_cell.angle_gamma   90.00
#
_symmetry.space_group_name_H-M   'P 1'
#
loop_
_entity.id
_entity.type
_entity.pdbx_description
1 polymer ?
#
loop_
_entity_poly.entity_id
_entity_poly.type
_entity_poly.pdbx_seq_one_letter_code
_entity_poly.pdbx_strand_id
1 'polypeptide(L)'
;EADWDLRSILCDMAKNWWIILLIACSAAMITYTVLTAVHRDQYTVKTTFAVMGRGENANAASSLSATYEMTQKFQAILENNILKKKVMEELGCSSFPADMSASIVPESNLMELSVTADSPETAFRVLRSVLKNYTTISDYIIPNVVLETLQQPQVSGNPSNRIPTEKYAAMAFLAAALGTAALVGFFSFLRDTVKNETEFGRKIDADLLGTVYHEKKRKNSSMLITNPARSFPYVESLKRIASRVRGRLDRRGGKVPVSYTHLRAHE
;
A
#
# COMPACT_ATOMS: atom_id res chain seq x y z
N GLU A 1 29.07 25.29 -9.85
CA GLU A 1 29.01 23.88 -9.42
C GLU A 1 28.20 23.81 -8.14
N ALA A 2 27.08 23.09 -8.19
CA ALA A 2 26.21 22.88 -7.03
C ALA A 2 26.91 21.89 -6.08
N ASP A 3 27.55 22.42 -5.05
CA ASP A 3 28.11 21.58 -3.99
C ASP A 3 26.98 20.94 -3.18
N TRP A 4 26.87 19.62 -3.31
CA TRP A 4 25.92 18.80 -2.61
C TRP A 4 26.34 18.69 -1.13
N ASP A 5 25.84 19.55 -0.28
CA ASP A 5 26.05 19.38 1.16
C ASP A 5 25.06 18.33 1.72
N LEU A 6 25.37 17.04 1.45
CA LEU A 6 24.61 15.88 1.91
C LEU A 6 24.32 15.93 3.42
N ARG A 7 25.27 16.46 4.21
CA ARG A 7 25.11 16.60 5.65
C ARG A 7 23.99 17.57 6.02
N SER A 8 23.85 18.66 5.29
CA SER A 8 22.79 19.65 5.49
C SER A 8 21.41 19.07 5.16
N ILE A 9 21.31 18.34 4.05
CA ILE A 9 20.05 17.66 3.64
C ILE A 9 19.65 16.62 4.67
N LEU A 10 20.59 15.79 5.14
CA LEU A 10 20.32 14.79 6.18
C LEU A 10 19.87 15.40 7.52
N CYS A 11 20.45 16.53 7.91
CA CYS A 11 20.01 17.26 9.11
C CYS A 11 18.59 17.83 8.96
N ASP A 12 18.22 18.32 7.79
CA ASP A 12 16.88 18.84 7.54
C ASP A 12 15.84 17.69 7.48
N MET A 13 16.21 16.54 6.90
CA MET A 13 15.39 15.34 6.94
C MET A 13 15.19 14.85 8.39
N ALA A 14 16.27 14.80 9.18
CA ALA A 14 16.18 14.42 10.60
C ALA A 14 15.35 15.41 11.43
N LYS A 15 15.39 16.70 11.11
CA LYS A 15 14.57 17.70 11.79
C LYS A 15 13.08 17.55 11.47
N ASN A 16 12.75 17.12 10.24
CA ASN A 16 11.37 16.98 9.76
C ASN A 16 10.88 15.52 9.76
N TRP A 17 11.55 14.61 10.46
CA TRP A 17 11.20 13.18 10.48
C TRP A 17 9.75 12.91 10.89
N TRP A 18 9.19 13.74 11.79
CA TRP A 18 7.80 13.64 12.21
C TRP A 18 6.81 13.85 11.06
N ILE A 19 7.09 14.80 10.18
CA ILE A 19 6.25 15.08 9.01
C ILE A 19 6.28 13.88 8.05
N ILE A 20 7.48 13.34 7.81
CA ILE A 20 7.67 12.15 6.96
C ILE A 20 6.90 10.98 7.53
N LEU A 21 7.02 10.72 8.83
CA LEU A 21 6.35 9.62 9.51
C LEU A 21 4.82 9.80 9.47
N LEU A 22 4.32 11.00 9.74
CA LEU A 22 2.88 11.29 9.74
C LEU A 22 2.26 11.07 8.36
N ILE A 23 2.88 11.56 7.30
CA ILE A 23 2.41 11.37 5.92
C ILE A 23 2.48 9.89 5.53
N ALA A 24 3.55 9.19 5.88
CA ALA A 24 3.68 7.76 5.61
C ALA A 24 2.61 6.93 6.33
N CYS A 25 2.36 7.21 7.62
CA CYS A 25 1.30 6.54 8.38
C CYS A 25 -0.10 6.85 7.81
N SER A 26 -0.37 8.10 7.43
CA SER A 26 -1.67 8.46 6.83
C SER A 26 -1.88 7.75 5.49
N ALA A 27 -0.87 7.67 4.63
CA ALA A 27 -0.95 6.95 3.37
C ALA A 27 -1.19 5.45 3.58
N ALA A 28 -0.52 4.83 4.54
CA ALA A 28 -0.74 3.42 4.89
C ALA A 28 -2.16 3.17 5.41
N MET A 29 -2.68 4.04 6.30
CA MET A 29 -4.04 3.92 6.81
C MET A 29 -5.09 4.10 5.72
N ILE A 30 -4.92 5.09 4.84
CA ILE A 30 -5.84 5.30 3.71
C ILE A 30 -5.83 4.07 2.80
N THR A 31 -4.66 3.56 2.44
CA THR A 31 -4.54 2.36 1.59
C THR A 31 -5.19 1.15 2.25
N TYR A 32 -4.97 0.93 3.53
CA TYR A 32 -5.58 -0.17 4.28
C TYR A 32 -7.11 -0.05 4.31
N THR A 33 -7.64 1.13 4.66
CA THR A 33 -9.09 1.35 4.75
C THR A 33 -9.77 1.25 3.39
N VAL A 34 -9.17 1.78 2.33
CA VAL A 34 -9.71 1.67 0.96
C VAL A 34 -9.73 0.22 0.50
N LEU A 35 -8.62 -0.52 0.68
CA LEU A 35 -8.57 -1.92 0.28
C LEU A 35 -9.57 -2.77 1.05
N THR A 36 -9.72 -2.58 2.35
CA THR A 36 -10.70 -3.34 3.15
C THR A 36 -12.15 -2.96 2.86
N ALA A 37 -12.42 -1.70 2.49
CA ALA A 37 -13.77 -1.23 2.17
C ALA A 37 -14.23 -1.67 0.76
N VAL A 38 -13.31 -1.72 -0.20
CA VAL A 38 -13.62 -2.08 -1.59
C VAL A 38 -13.59 -3.59 -1.80
N HIS A 39 -12.72 -4.28 -1.07
CA HIS A 39 -12.56 -5.73 -1.21
C HIS A 39 -13.70 -6.46 -0.52
N ARG A 40 -14.42 -7.28 -1.31
CA ARG A 40 -15.41 -8.22 -0.78
C ARG A 40 -14.82 -9.61 -0.78
N ASP A 41 -14.85 -10.24 0.37
CA ASP A 41 -14.41 -11.63 0.51
C ASP A 41 -15.30 -12.53 -0.33
N GLN A 42 -14.69 -13.39 -1.13
CA GLN A 42 -15.39 -14.39 -1.94
C GLN A 42 -14.95 -15.78 -1.52
N TYR A 43 -15.93 -16.66 -1.41
CA TYR A 43 -15.71 -18.03 -0.99
C TYR A 43 -16.05 -18.97 -2.14
N THR A 44 -15.09 -19.80 -2.53
CA THR A 44 -15.24 -20.77 -3.61
C THR A 44 -15.34 -22.15 -3.04
N VAL A 45 -16.41 -22.84 -3.41
CA VAL A 45 -16.60 -24.27 -3.14
C VAL A 45 -16.37 -25.02 -4.43
N LYS A 46 -15.54 -26.06 -4.38
CA LYS A 46 -15.17 -26.87 -5.53
C LYS A 46 -15.61 -28.31 -5.34
N THR A 47 -15.98 -28.95 -6.42
CA THR A 47 -16.26 -30.37 -6.48
C THR A 47 -15.81 -30.95 -7.80
N THR A 48 -15.31 -32.18 -7.80
CA THR A 48 -14.83 -32.87 -8.99
C THR A 48 -15.76 -34.03 -9.32
N PHE A 49 -16.14 -34.12 -10.58
CA PHE A 49 -16.95 -35.17 -11.13
C PHE A 49 -16.19 -36.00 -12.15
N ALA A 50 -16.48 -37.29 -12.21
CA ALA A 50 -16.18 -38.12 -13.37
C ALA A 50 -17.42 -38.25 -14.25
N VAL A 51 -17.25 -38.01 -15.54
CA VAL A 51 -18.30 -38.22 -16.53
C VAL A 51 -18.23 -39.69 -16.99
N MET A 52 -19.28 -40.46 -16.72
CA MET A 52 -19.34 -41.88 -17.07
C MET A 52 -20.60 -42.19 -17.88
N GLY A 53 -20.48 -43.12 -18.82
CA GLY A 53 -21.61 -43.68 -19.52
C GLY A 53 -22.45 -44.62 -18.63
N ARG A 54 -23.77 -44.60 -18.77
CA ARG A 54 -24.71 -45.48 -18.04
C ARG A 54 -25.02 -46.70 -18.92
N GLY A 55 -24.78 -47.92 -18.39
CA GLY A 55 -25.21 -49.18 -19.00
C GLY A 55 -24.09 -50.17 -19.36
N GLU A 56 -24.49 -51.35 -19.88
CA GLU A 56 -23.57 -52.45 -20.22
C GLU A 56 -22.52 -52.08 -21.30
N ASN A 57 -22.77 -51.05 -22.08
CA ASN A 57 -21.87 -50.53 -23.11
C ASN A 57 -20.87 -49.47 -22.59
N ALA A 58 -20.80 -49.24 -21.26
CA ALA A 58 -19.85 -48.32 -20.64
C ALA A 58 -18.38 -48.65 -20.98
N ASN A 59 -18.09 -49.94 -21.23
CA ASN A 59 -16.75 -50.40 -21.61
C ASN A 59 -16.39 -50.15 -23.10
N ALA A 60 -17.38 -49.92 -23.99
CA ALA A 60 -17.15 -49.69 -25.40
C ALA A 60 -17.01 -48.19 -25.76
N ALA A 61 -17.44 -47.29 -24.89
CA ALA A 61 -17.36 -45.83 -25.10
C ALA A 61 -16.07 -45.22 -24.61
N SER A 62 -15.07 -46.00 -24.25
CA SER A 62 -13.85 -45.54 -23.63
C SER A 62 -12.75 -45.10 -24.65
N SER A 63 -13.13 -44.48 -25.76
CA SER A 63 -12.16 -43.60 -26.40
C SER A 63 -12.14 -42.29 -25.58
N LEU A 64 -10.98 -41.89 -25.09
CA LEU A 64 -10.77 -40.66 -24.32
C LEU A 64 -11.41 -39.47 -25.00
N SER A 65 -11.44 -39.44 -26.35
CA SER A 65 -12.06 -38.37 -27.15
C SER A 65 -13.59 -38.34 -26.98
N ALA A 66 -14.29 -39.47 -27.00
CA ALA A 66 -15.76 -39.49 -26.84
C ALA A 66 -16.16 -39.01 -25.43
N THR A 67 -15.40 -39.41 -24.40
CA THR A 67 -15.64 -38.99 -23.03
C THR A 67 -15.36 -37.47 -22.87
N TYR A 68 -14.36 -36.96 -23.53
CA TYR A 68 -14.04 -35.54 -23.54
C TYR A 68 -15.18 -34.69 -24.20
N GLU A 69 -15.71 -35.10 -25.34
CA GLU A 69 -16.88 -34.45 -25.95
C GLU A 69 -18.13 -34.47 -25.04
N MET A 70 -18.36 -35.58 -24.34
CA MET A 70 -19.44 -35.66 -23.35
C MET A 70 -19.20 -34.66 -22.20
N THR A 71 -17.97 -34.53 -21.72
CA THR A 71 -17.61 -33.62 -20.65
C THR A 71 -17.84 -32.15 -21.08
N GLN A 72 -17.53 -31.78 -22.34
CA GLN A 72 -17.85 -30.46 -22.88
C GLN A 72 -19.35 -30.17 -22.91
N LYS A 73 -20.18 -31.16 -23.29
CA LYS A 73 -21.63 -31.01 -23.27
C LYS A 73 -22.17 -30.83 -21.85
N PHE A 74 -21.60 -31.51 -20.86
CA PHE A 74 -21.94 -31.31 -19.46
C PHE A 74 -21.53 -29.96 -18.94
N GLN A 75 -20.37 -29.45 -19.32
CA GLN A 75 -19.96 -28.09 -19.00
C GLN A 75 -21.02 -27.09 -19.48
N ALA A 76 -21.44 -27.21 -20.74
CA ALA A 76 -22.46 -26.34 -21.32
C ALA A 76 -23.82 -26.45 -20.59
N ILE A 77 -24.19 -27.63 -20.11
CA ILE A 77 -25.41 -27.84 -19.31
C ILE A 77 -25.33 -27.14 -17.96
N LEU A 78 -24.21 -27.28 -17.26
CA LEU A 78 -24.00 -26.68 -15.94
C LEU A 78 -23.98 -25.16 -16.01
N GLU A 79 -23.43 -24.59 -17.08
CA GLU A 79 -23.39 -23.14 -17.30
C GLU A 79 -24.69 -22.56 -17.88
N ASN A 80 -25.66 -23.43 -18.24
CA ASN A 80 -26.89 -23.01 -18.89
C ASN A 80 -27.79 -22.18 -17.96
N ASN A 81 -28.41 -21.15 -18.52
CA ASN A 81 -29.35 -20.30 -17.84
C ASN A 81 -30.62 -21.04 -17.33
N ILE A 82 -30.97 -22.18 -17.91
CA ILE A 82 -32.11 -22.98 -17.46
C ILE A 82 -31.81 -23.57 -16.07
N LEU A 83 -30.60 -24.12 -15.87
CA LEU A 83 -30.16 -24.63 -14.58
C LEU A 83 -30.09 -23.51 -13.54
N LYS A 84 -29.52 -22.36 -13.93
CA LYS A 84 -29.44 -21.18 -13.05
C LYS A 84 -30.83 -20.72 -12.60
N LYS A 85 -31.80 -20.64 -13.52
CA LYS A 85 -33.19 -20.29 -13.17
C LYS A 85 -33.83 -21.26 -12.20
N LYS A 86 -33.63 -22.56 -12.40
CA LYS A 86 -34.18 -23.60 -11.52
C LYS A 86 -33.58 -23.55 -10.11
N VAL A 87 -32.29 -23.27 -10.03
CA VAL A 87 -31.60 -23.04 -8.75
C VAL A 87 -32.11 -21.78 -8.07
N MET A 88 -32.34 -20.69 -8.81
CA MET A 88 -32.95 -19.46 -8.26
C MET A 88 -34.34 -19.68 -7.70
N GLU A 89 -35.18 -20.44 -8.43
CA GLU A 89 -36.54 -20.79 -7.97
C GLU A 89 -36.50 -21.61 -6.68
N GLU A 90 -35.58 -22.61 -6.58
CA GLU A 90 -35.45 -23.43 -5.39
C GLU A 90 -34.92 -22.64 -4.18
N LEU A 91 -34.00 -21.69 -4.41
CA LEU A 91 -33.43 -20.86 -3.36
C LEU A 91 -34.27 -19.62 -3.02
N GLY A 92 -35.32 -19.34 -3.80
CA GLY A 92 -36.20 -18.18 -3.61
C GLY A 92 -35.52 -16.84 -3.87
N CYS A 93 -34.50 -16.81 -4.74
CA CYS A 93 -33.72 -15.62 -5.06
C CYS A 93 -34.16 -14.98 -6.36
N SER A 94 -34.19 -13.64 -6.43
CA SER A 94 -34.53 -12.89 -7.65
C SER A 94 -33.35 -12.80 -8.63
N SER A 95 -32.12 -12.97 -8.17
CA SER A 95 -30.91 -13.01 -8.98
C SER A 95 -30.05 -14.22 -8.56
N PHE A 96 -29.21 -14.71 -9.47
CA PHE A 96 -28.31 -15.82 -9.14
C PHE A 96 -27.25 -15.36 -8.14
N PRO A 97 -27.20 -15.93 -6.94
CA PRO A 97 -26.41 -15.37 -5.81
C PRO A 97 -24.93 -15.80 -5.81
N ALA A 98 -24.45 -16.40 -6.90
CA ALA A 98 -23.10 -16.92 -7.00
C ALA A 98 -22.57 -16.81 -8.43
N ASP A 99 -21.25 -16.86 -8.59
CA ASP A 99 -20.63 -17.12 -9.88
C ASP A 99 -20.29 -18.61 -9.99
N MET A 100 -20.71 -19.22 -11.09
CA MET A 100 -20.55 -20.66 -11.31
C MET A 100 -19.76 -20.89 -12.59
N SER A 101 -18.70 -21.65 -12.51
CA SER A 101 -17.86 -22.02 -13.62
C SER A 101 -17.53 -23.51 -13.58
N ALA A 102 -17.62 -24.16 -14.72
CA ALA A 102 -17.23 -25.55 -14.91
C ALA A 102 -16.00 -25.63 -15.78
N SER A 103 -14.99 -26.35 -15.35
CA SER A 103 -13.75 -26.55 -16.10
C SER A 103 -13.46 -28.04 -16.30
N ILE A 104 -12.92 -28.39 -17.45
CA ILE A 104 -12.54 -29.75 -17.77
C ILE A 104 -11.06 -29.93 -17.44
N VAL A 105 -10.74 -31.02 -16.75
CA VAL A 105 -9.34 -31.37 -16.52
C VAL A 105 -8.78 -31.95 -17.83
N PRO A 106 -7.72 -31.34 -18.39
CA PRO A 106 -7.16 -31.78 -19.67
C PRO A 106 -6.83 -33.28 -19.69
N GLU A 107 -7.06 -33.93 -20.82
CA GLU A 107 -6.76 -35.34 -21.06
C GLU A 107 -7.43 -36.33 -20.07
N SER A 108 -8.54 -35.93 -19.48
CA SER A 108 -9.28 -36.75 -18.55
C SER A 108 -10.80 -36.66 -18.78
N ASN A 109 -11.54 -37.55 -18.13
CA ASN A 109 -13.00 -37.48 -18.05
C ASN A 109 -13.48 -36.75 -16.79
N LEU A 110 -12.60 -35.94 -16.21
CA LEU A 110 -12.90 -35.24 -14.97
C LEU A 110 -13.32 -33.80 -15.29
N MET A 111 -14.27 -33.33 -14.51
CA MET A 111 -14.77 -31.97 -14.56
C MET A 111 -14.78 -31.38 -13.16
N GLU A 112 -14.23 -30.20 -13.02
CA GLU A 112 -14.29 -29.42 -11.78
C GLU A 112 -15.39 -28.37 -11.90
N LEU A 113 -16.34 -28.39 -10.99
CA LEU A 113 -17.34 -27.34 -10.82
C LEU A 113 -16.94 -26.46 -9.65
N SER A 114 -16.80 -25.17 -9.89
CA SER A 114 -16.52 -24.17 -8.88
C SER A 114 -17.70 -23.21 -8.76
N VAL A 115 -18.11 -22.95 -7.52
CA VAL A 115 -19.17 -22.00 -7.19
C VAL A 115 -18.59 -20.98 -6.22
N THR A 116 -18.60 -19.72 -6.61
CA THR A 116 -18.06 -18.60 -5.84
C THR A 116 -19.19 -17.68 -5.41
N ALA A 117 -19.27 -17.38 -4.11
CA ALA A 117 -20.27 -16.48 -3.56
C ALA A 117 -19.68 -15.61 -2.42
N ASP A 118 -20.45 -14.62 -1.98
CA ASP A 118 -20.06 -13.69 -0.91
C ASP A 118 -20.02 -14.37 0.48
N SER A 119 -20.59 -15.58 0.61
CA SER A 119 -20.50 -16.35 1.84
C SER A 119 -20.29 -17.85 1.55
N PRO A 120 -19.55 -18.57 2.41
CA PRO A 120 -19.31 -20.00 2.24
C PRO A 120 -20.61 -20.81 2.27
N GLU A 121 -21.57 -20.38 3.06
CA GLU A 121 -22.87 -21.04 3.18
C GLU A 121 -23.71 -20.88 1.90
N THR A 122 -23.70 -19.71 1.29
CA THR A 122 -24.39 -19.46 0.01
C THR A 122 -23.75 -20.26 -1.11
N ALA A 123 -22.42 -20.28 -1.20
CA ALA A 123 -21.71 -21.07 -2.20
C ALA A 123 -22.04 -22.57 -2.08
N PHE A 124 -22.08 -23.09 -0.85
CA PHE A 124 -22.43 -24.50 -0.61
C PHE A 124 -23.89 -24.80 -0.93
N ARG A 125 -24.83 -23.92 -0.54
CA ARG A 125 -26.27 -24.09 -0.87
C ARG A 125 -26.52 -24.07 -2.37
N VAL A 126 -25.90 -23.16 -3.09
CA VAL A 126 -25.99 -23.10 -4.57
C VAL A 126 -25.44 -24.39 -5.17
N LEU A 127 -24.23 -24.81 -4.77
CA LEU A 127 -23.64 -26.05 -5.28
C LEU A 127 -24.54 -27.26 -5.03
N ARG A 128 -25.09 -27.39 -3.83
CA ARG A 128 -26.01 -28.48 -3.48
C ARG A 128 -27.30 -28.46 -4.33
N SER A 129 -27.86 -27.26 -4.58
CA SER A 129 -29.03 -27.11 -5.44
C SER A 129 -28.71 -27.45 -6.90
N VAL A 130 -27.53 -27.06 -7.39
CA VAL A 130 -27.02 -27.45 -8.71
C VAL A 130 -26.94 -28.95 -8.83
N LEU A 131 -26.32 -29.64 -7.82
CA LEU A 131 -26.17 -31.06 -7.79
C LEU A 131 -27.50 -31.84 -7.72
N LYS A 132 -28.52 -31.26 -7.12
CA LYS A 132 -29.86 -31.83 -7.06
C LYS A 132 -30.62 -31.70 -8.39
N ASN A 133 -30.45 -30.56 -9.06
CA ASN A 133 -31.23 -30.19 -10.25
C ASN A 133 -30.59 -30.59 -11.58
N TYR A 134 -29.25 -30.85 -11.63
CA TYR A 134 -28.58 -31.13 -12.89
C TYR A 134 -29.13 -32.39 -13.58
N THR A 135 -29.48 -33.42 -12.82
CA THR A 135 -30.01 -34.71 -13.34
C THR A 135 -31.28 -34.48 -14.16
N THR A 136 -32.18 -33.64 -13.69
CA THR A 136 -33.43 -33.33 -14.41
C THR A 136 -33.19 -32.69 -15.77
N ILE A 137 -32.08 -31.98 -15.96
CA ILE A 137 -31.75 -31.32 -17.22
C ILE A 137 -30.86 -32.24 -18.07
N SER A 138 -29.91 -32.95 -17.45
CA SER A 138 -28.98 -33.82 -18.14
C SER A 138 -29.67 -35.02 -18.78
N ASP A 139 -30.61 -35.63 -18.07
CA ASP A 139 -31.37 -36.79 -18.60
C ASP A 139 -32.17 -36.43 -19.86
N TYR A 140 -32.55 -35.17 -20.03
CA TYR A 140 -33.25 -34.66 -21.23
C TYR A 140 -32.31 -34.38 -22.40
N ILE A 141 -31.07 -33.98 -22.14
CA ILE A 141 -30.13 -33.57 -23.16
C ILE A 141 -29.16 -34.64 -23.55
N ILE A 142 -28.68 -35.44 -22.58
CA ILE A 142 -27.69 -36.49 -22.79
C ILE A 142 -28.17 -37.75 -22.02
N PRO A 143 -29.05 -38.56 -22.64
CA PRO A 143 -29.47 -39.81 -22.05
C PRO A 143 -28.28 -40.78 -21.93
N ASN A 144 -28.25 -41.57 -20.89
CA ASN A 144 -27.23 -42.59 -20.61
C ASN A 144 -25.84 -42.10 -20.17
N VAL A 145 -25.74 -40.90 -19.59
CA VAL A 145 -24.51 -40.43 -18.96
C VAL A 145 -24.81 -40.01 -17.52
N VAL A 146 -23.88 -40.27 -16.62
CA VAL A 146 -23.99 -39.93 -15.18
C VAL A 146 -22.74 -39.21 -14.75
N LEU A 147 -22.95 -38.21 -13.90
CA LEU A 147 -21.84 -37.57 -13.17
C LEU A 147 -21.66 -38.30 -11.85
N GLU A 148 -20.51 -38.92 -11.66
CA GLU A 148 -20.15 -39.51 -10.38
C GLU A 148 -19.29 -38.49 -9.62
N THR A 149 -19.70 -38.16 -8.40
CA THR A 149 -18.97 -37.25 -7.54
C THR A 149 -17.77 -37.96 -6.94
N LEU A 150 -16.57 -37.60 -7.38
CA LEU A 150 -15.33 -38.17 -6.85
C LEU A 150 -14.89 -37.49 -5.56
N GLN A 151 -15.16 -36.23 -5.42
CA GLN A 151 -14.78 -35.45 -4.26
C GLN A 151 -16.00 -34.74 -3.69
N GLN A 152 -16.24 -34.99 -2.40
CA GLN A 152 -17.30 -34.25 -1.71
C GLN A 152 -16.99 -32.74 -1.68
N PRO A 153 -18.02 -31.87 -1.82
CA PRO A 153 -17.84 -30.46 -1.76
C PRO A 153 -17.10 -30.00 -0.51
N GLN A 154 -15.95 -29.40 -0.67
CA GLN A 154 -15.19 -28.88 0.45
C GLN A 154 -15.36 -27.33 0.48
N VAL A 155 -15.81 -26.87 1.63
CA VAL A 155 -15.90 -25.43 1.89
C VAL A 155 -14.56 -24.94 2.43
N SER A 156 -13.89 -24.10 1.70
CA SER A 156 -12.71 -23.40 2.25
C SER A 156 -13.18 -22.39 3.29
N GLY A 157 -12.68 -22.52 4.51
CA GLY A 157 -12.94 -21.52 5.57
C GLY A 157 -12.27 -20.16 5.32
N ASN A 158 -11.37 -20.09 4.34
CA ASN A 158 -10.66 -18.88 3.97
C ASN A 158 -11.19 -18.33 2.64
N PRO A 159 -11.31 -17.00 2.49
CA PRO A 159 -11.67 -16.37 1.22
C PRO A 159 -10.70 -16.80 0.11
N SER A 160 -11.24 -17.12 -1.06
CA SER A 160 -10.45 -17.50 -2.24
C SER A 160 -9.72 -16.34 -2.90
N ASN A 161 -10.20 -15.11 -2.69
CA ASN A 161 -9.66 -13.88 -3.25
C ASN A 161 -8.92 -13.02 -2.21
N ARG A 162 -8.35 -13.63 -1.17
CA ARG A 162 -7.68 -12.91 -0.09
C ARG A 162 -6.54 -12.02 -0.63
N ILE A 163 -6.71 -10.71 -0.53
CA ILE A 163 -5.67 -9.73 -0.84
C ILE A 163 -4.81 -9.53 0.42
N PRO A 164 -3.48 -9.57 0.33
CA PRO A 164 -2.61 -9.28 1.46
C PRO A 164 -2.57 -7.75 1.70
N THR A 165 -3.65 -7.19 2.26
CA THR A 165 -3.82 -5.76 2.53
C THR A 165 -2.67 -5.16 3.34
N GLU A 166 -2.12 -5.95 4.27
CA GLU A 166 -0.95 -5.54 5.08
C GLU A 166 0.29 -5.26 4.22
N LYS A 167 0.54 -6.08 3.19
CA LYS A 167 1.69 -5.87 2.28
C LYS A 167 1.52 -4.60 1.44
N TYR A 168 0.30 -4.35 0.94
CA TYR A 168 0.02 -3.14 0.17
C TYR A 168 0.09 -1.88 1.04
N ALA A 169 -0.40 -1.94 2.28
CA ALA A 169 -0.28 -0.85 3.23
C ALA A 169 1.19 -0.57 3.58
N ALA A 170 2.01 -1.61 3.78
CA ALA A 170 3.45 -1.45 4.01
C ALA A 170 4.18 -0.87 2.80
N MET A 171 3.83 -1.29 1.57
CA MET A 171 4.38 -0.69 0.35
C MET A 171 3.99 0.78 0.21
N ALA A 172 2.74 1.13 0.50
CA ALA A 172 2.27 2.52 0.48
C ALA A 172 3.00 3.38 1.51
N PHE A 173 3.24 2.84 2.71
CA PHE A 173 4.05 3.48 3.74
C PHE A 173 5.46 3.81 3.24
N LEU A 174 6.16 2.82 2.70
CA LEU A 174 7.52 2.99 2.20
C LEU A 174 7.58 3.98 1.02
N ALA A 175 6.66 3.87 0.07
CA ALA A 175 6.59 4.78 -1.06
C ALA A 175 6.32 6.22 -0.63
N ALA A 176 5.39 6.44 0.31
CA ALA A 176 5.08 7.75 0.86
C ALA A 176 6.25 8.31 1.69
N ALA A 177 6.94 7.48 2.48
CA ALA A 177 8.12 7.89 3.24
C ALA A 177 9.26 8.34 2.32
N LEU A 178 9.56 7.56 1.29
CA LEU A 178 10.60 7.91 0.32
C LEU A 178 10.23 9.15 -0.49
N GLY A 179 9.00 9.26 -0.97
CA GLY A 179 8.51 10.42 -1.71
C GLY A 179 8.56 11.71 -0.88
N THR A 180 8.11 11.66 0.37
CA THR A 180 8.17 12.82 1.27
C THR A 180 9.60 13.17 1.66
N ALA A 181 10.46 12.19 1.90
CA ALA A 181 11.88 12.42 2.15
C ALA A 181 12.57 13.10 0.95
N ALA A 182 12.28 12.64 -0.26
CA ALA A 182 12.78 13.25 -1.49
C ALA A 182 12.29 14.70 -1.66
N LEU A 183 11.02 14.98 -1.37
CA LEU A 183 10.46 16.32 -1.40
C LEU A 183 11.13 17.24 -0.37
N VAL A 184 11.28 16.78 0.87
CA VAL A 184 11.98 17.54 1.92
C VAL A 184 13.42 17.84 1.50
N GLY A 185 14.13 16.84 0.94
CA GLY A 185 15.48 17.01 0.41
C GLY A 185 15.54 18.01 -0.74
N PHE A 186 14.59 17.95 -1.67
CA PHE A 186 14.48 18.87 -2.78
C PHE A 186 14.22 20.32 -2.32
N PHE A 187 13.29 20.51 -1.39
CA PHE A 187 13.05 21.84 -0.81
C PHE A 187 14.24 22.35 0.02
N SER A 188 14.95 21.45 0.72
CA SER A 188 16.19 21.81 1.41
C SER A 188 17.29 22.27 0.45
N PHE A 189 17.36 21.65 -0.73
CA PHE A 189 18.29 22.05 -1.79
C PHE A 189 17.94 23.43 -2.40
N LEU A 190 16.65 23.68 -2.67
CA LEU A 190 16.21 24.98 -3.20
C LEU A 190 16.33 26.13 -2.19
N ARG A 191 16.49 25.80 -0.92
CA ARG A 191 16.57 26.80 0.13
C ARG A 191 17.98 27.38 0.22
N ASP A 192 18.14 28.59 -0.28
CA ASP A 192 19.40 29.33 -0.22
C ASP A 192 19.63 29.92 1.18
N THR A 193 19.93 29.05 2.16
CA THR A 193 20.16 29.42 3.56
C THR A 193 21.63 29.16 3.91
N VAL A 194 22.28 30.14 4.50
CA VAL A 194 23.65 29.98 5.03
C VAL A 194 23.56 29.29 6.39
N LYS A 195 24.01 28.03 6.47
CA LYS A 195 23.94 27.22 7.70
C LYS A 195 25.28 27.11 8.42
N ASN A 196 26.39 27.25 7.71
CA ASN A 196 27.75 27.06 8.21
C ASN A 196 28.65 28.24 7.89
N GLU A 197 29.74 28.41 8.65
CA GLU A 197 30.77 29.46 8.44
C GLU A 197 31.43 29.34 7.06
N THR A 198 31.62 28.12 6.58
CA THR A 198 32.19 27.83 5.24
C THR A 198 31.26 28.26 4.10
N GLU A 199 29.95 28.09 4.26
CA GLU A 199 28.96 28.55 3.30
C GLU A 199 28.86 30.09 3.27
N PHE A 200 29.01 30.73 4.44
CA PHE A 200 29.01 32.17 4.54
C PHE A 200 30.12 32.77 3.67
N GLY A 201 31.37 32.29 3.82
CA GLY A 201 32.50 32.76 3.05
C GLY A 201 32.41 32.54 1.54
N ARG A 202 31.55 31.60 1.11
CA ARG A 202 31.36 31.28 -0.32
C ARG A 202 30.21 32.07 -0.95
N LYS A 203 29.14 32.30 -0.20
CA LYS A 203 27.90 32.94 -0.69
C LYS A 203 27.86 34.43 -0.47
N ILE A 204 28.62 34.95 0.49
CA ILE A 204 28.59 36.35 0.87
C ILE A 204 30.00 36.89 0.75
N ASP A 205 30.17 37.93 -0.09
CA ASP A 205 31.43 38.66 -0.24
C ASP A 205 31.61 39.63 0.95
N ALA A 206 31.78 39.03 2.13
CA ALA A 206 31.99 39.74 3.38
C ALA A 206 32.83 38.91 4.35
N ASP A 207 33.63 39.62 5.15
CA ASP A 207 34.42 38.95 6.20
C ASP A 207 33.60 38.54 7.40
N LEU A 208 33.61 37.26 7.75
CA LEU A 208 32.99 36.75 8.96
C LEU A 208 33.76 37.24 10.21
N LEU A 209 33.14 38.08 11.02
CA LEU A 209 33.74 38.56 12.25
C LEU A 209 33.71 37.52 13.38
N GLY A 210 32.74 36.63 13.35
CA GLY A 210 32.60 35.54 14.31
C GLY A 210 31.18 34.99 14.37
N THR A 211 31.07 33.88 15.08
CA THR A 211 29.78 33.18 15.35
C THR A 211 29.41 33.33 16.82
N VAL A 212 28.13 33.51 17.09
CA VAL A 212 27.59 33.62 18.45
C VAL A 212 26.90 32.30 18.78
N TYR A 213 27.27 31.69 19.91
CA TYR A 213 26.61 30.48 20.38
C TYR A 213 25.16 30.77 20.76
N HIS A 214 24.26 29.87 20.38
CA HIS A 214 22.84 29.97 20.72
C HIS A 214 22.62 29.86 22.21
N GLU A 215 21.99 30.84 22.80
CA GLU A 215 21.60 30.85 24.22
C GLU A 215 20.08 30.84 24.37
N LYS A 216 19.54 29.91 25.14
CA LYS A 216 18.10 29.87 25.40
C LYS A 216 17.68 31.04 26.29
N LYS A 217 16.76 31.87 25.82
CA LYS A 217 16.18 32.97 26.60
C LYS A 217 15.40 32.41 27.79
N ARG A 218 15.86 32.69 29.03
CA ARG A 218 15.10 32.40 30.25
C ARG A 218 14.07 33.49 30.49
N LYS A 219 12.86 33.10 30.94
CA LYS A 219 11.64 33.92 31.01
C LYS A 219 11.75 35.24 31.77
N ASN A 220 12.78 35.60 32.42
CA ASN A 220 12.99 36.87 33.15
C ASN A 220 14.45 37.34 33.15
N SER A 221 15.23 37.00 32.13
CA SER A 221 16.62 37.42 32.12
C SER A 221 16.97 38.19 30.87
N SER A 222 17.66 39.32 31.04
CA SER A 222 18.19 40.12 29.92
C SER A 222 19.24 39.33 29.14
N MET A 223 19.28 39.51 27.82
CA MET A 223 20.29 38.90 26.94
C MET A 223 21.61 39.72 26.93
N LEU A 224 21.74 40.72 27.75
CA LEU A 224 22.92 41.53 27.84
C LEU A 224 24.14 40.76 28.37
N ILE A 225 25.32 41.09 27.87
CA ILE A 225 26.61 40.47 28.22
C ILE A 225 26.98 40.65 29.70
N THR A 226 26.43 41.70 30.32
CA THR A 226 26.63 42.03 31.73
C THR A 226 25.86 41.13 32.70
N ASN A 227 24.96 40.32 32.19
CA ASN A 227 24.19 39.42 33.03
C ASN A 227 25.01 38.19 33.46
N PRO A 228 25.29 37.95 34.76
CA PRO A 228 26.13 36.85 35.23
C PRO A 228 25.52 35.47 35.00
N ALA A 229 24.22 35.38 34.68
CA ALA A 229 23.52 34.14 34.42
C ALA A 229 23.71 33.58 32.98
N ARG A 230 24.61 34.17 32.18
CA ARG A 230 24.90 33.75 30.82
C ARG A 230 25.97 32.66 30.78
N SER A 231 25.84 31.78 29.73
CA SER A 231 26.84 30.75 29.53
C SER A 231 28.19 31.34 29.11
N PHE A 232 29.26 30.74 29.62
CA PHE A 232 30.63 31.14 29.29
C PHE A 232 30.90 31.20 27.78
N PRO A 233 30.48 30.19 26.95
CA PRO A 233 30.69 30.21 25.51
C PRO A 233 30.00 31.40 24.81
N TYR A 234 28.81 31.79 25.25
CA TYR A 234 28.09 32.94 24.70
C TYR A 234 28.83 34.26 24.97
N VAL A 235 29.20 34.48 26.21
CA VAL A 235 29.94 35.71 26.62
C VAL A 235 31.30 35.78 25.94
N GLU A 236 32.02 34.70 25.85
CA GLU A 236 33.32 34.59 25.18
C GLU A 236 33.21 34.90 23.69
N SER A 237 32.19 34.31 22.99
CA SER A 237 31.97 34.61 21.58
C SER A 237 31.70 36.08 21.31
N LEU A 238 30.87 36.72 22.14
CA LEU A 238 30.60 38.17 22.01
C LEU A 238 31.83 39.03 22.27
N LYS A 239 32.65 38.72 23.28
CA LYS A 239 33.91 39.42 23.57
C LYS A 239 34.87 39.29 22.40
N ARG A 240 35.02 38.13 21.79
CA ARG A 240 35.88 37.90 20.63
C ARG A 240 35.42 38.74 19.42
N ILE A 241 34.10 38.79 19.15
CA ILE A 241 33.55 39.61 18.08
C ILE A 241 33.81 41.10 18.37
N ALA A 242 33.55 41.56 19.59
CA ALA A 242 33.81 42.97 20.00
C ALA A 242 35.28 43.35 19.83
N SER A 243 36.21 42.46 20.22
CA SER A 243 37.66 42.75 20.04
C SER A 243 38.06 42.79 18.57
N ARG A 244 37.50 41.94 17.70
CA ARG A 244 37.75 41.96 16.25
C ARG A 244 37.19 43.24 15.61
N VAL A 245 35.99 43.66 16.00
CA VAL A 245 35.38 44.92 15.53
C VAL A 245 36.27 46.12 15.91
N ARG A 246 36.69 46.16 17.18
CA ARG A 246 37.57 47.22 17.70
C ARG A 246 38.90 47.28 16.93
N GLY A 247 39.55 46.12 16.75
CA GLY A 247 40.82 46.07 16.00
C GLY A 247 40.71 46.46 14.54
N ARG A 248 39.54 46.25 13.88
CA ARG A 248 39.29 46.74 12.54
C ARG A 248 39.03 48.25 12.47
N LEU A 249 38.28 48.77 13.45
CA LEU A 249 38.04 50.22 13.57
C LEU A 249 39.36 50.98 13.75
N ASP A 250 40.21 50.50 14.66
CA ASP A 250 41.54 51.11 14.92
C ASP A 250 42.43 51.13 13.67
N ARG A 251 42.43 50.06 12.88
CA ARG A 251 43.19 49.98 11.62
C ARG A 251 42.65 50.90 10.52
N ARG A 252 41.35 51.15 10.47
CA ARG A 252 40.70 51.98 9.44
C ARG A 252 40.52 53.44 9.86
N GLY A 253 40.97 53.84 11.06
CA GLY A 253 40.78 55.19 11.59
C GLY A 253 39.32 55.59 11.81
N GLY A 254 38.40 54.59 11.83
CA GLY A 254 36.98 54.82 11.99
C GLY A 254 36.59 55.08 13.43
N LYS A 255 35.73 56.03 13.69
CA LYS A 255 35.29 56.44 15.03
C LYS A 255 34.00 55.75 15.50
N VAL A 256 33.15 55.26 14.57
CA VAL A 256 31.81 54.74 14.88
C VAL A 256 31.48 53.53 14.03
N PRO A 257 31.18 52.38 14.62
CA PRO A 257 30.63 51.25 13.88
C PRO A 257 29.17 51.47 13.59
N VAL A 258 28.74 51.29 12.33
CA VAL A 258 27.33 51.24 11.96
C VAL A 258 26.92 49.81 11.81
N SER A 259 25.93 49.39 12.57
CA SER A 259 25.36 48.01 12.52
C SER A 259 24.01 48.05 11.86
N TYR A 260 23.86 47.28 10.78
CA TYR A 260 22.55 46.99 10.18
C TYR A 260 22.12 45.56 10.55
N THR A 261 20.93 45.41 11.11
CA THR A 261 20.32 44.14 11.29
C THR A 261 19.32 43.89 10.18
N HIS A 262 19.65 42.99 9.23
CA HIS A 262 18.70 42.49 8.26
C HIS A 262 18.10 41.19 8.80
N LEU A 263 17.31 41.34 9.85
CA LEU A 263 16.50 40.25 10.36
C LEU A 263 15.22 40.17 9.52
N ARG A 264 15.22 39.31 8.48
CA ARG A 264 13.98 38.79 7.94
C ARG A 264 13.56 37.69 8.92
N ALA A 265 12.77 38.07 9.94
CA ALA A 265 12.06 37.11 10.76
C ALA A 265 11.08 36.37 9.85
N HIS A 266 11.35 35.10 9.56
CA HIS A 266 10.32 34.17 9.16
C HIS A 266 9.80 33.56 10.47
N GLU A 267 8.63 34.03 10.90
CA GLU A 267 7.75 33.31 11.80
C GLU A 267 7.36 31.96 11.21
#